data_bdf61673be9f7f2d95ebd245628b27ff
#
_entry.id   bdf61673be9f7f2d95ebd245628b27ff
#
_cell.length_a   1.000
_cell.length_b   1.000
_cell.length_c   1.000
_cell.angle_alpha   90.00
_cell.angle_beta   90.00
_cell.angle_gamma   90.00
#
_symmetry.space_group_name_H-M   'P 1'
#
loop_
_entity.id
_entity.type
_entity.pdbx_description
1 polymer ?
#
loop_
_entity_poly.entity_id
_entity_poly.type
_entity_poly.pdbx_seq_one_letter_code
_entity_poly.pdbx_strand_id
1 'polypeptide(L)'
;ALPRIKEKVQRKAKAPKGAAEIGPYDEEIFERLRTLRKSLADEANVPPYVVFGDNSLLLMARDKPTEVDEFLAISGVGQAKLERYGDEFMNAIALHEAKTASRS
;
A
#
# COMPACT_ATOMS: atom_id res chain seq x y z
N ALA A 1 23.82 0.90 -19.87
CA ALA A 1 22.60 0.50 -20.36
C ALA A 1 22.03 -0.65 -19.65
N LEU A 2 22.73 -1.57 -19.49
CA LEU A 2 22.29 -2.72 -18.91
C LEU A 2 22.01 -2.68 -17.47
N PRO A 3 22.62 -1.83 -16.72
CA PRO A 3 22.46 -1.88 -15.28
C PRO A 3 21.07 -1.62 -14.79
N ARG A 4 20.32 -0.86 -15.52
CA ARG A 4 19.02 -0.57 -15.05
C ARG A 4 18.15 -1.76 -14.85
N ILE A 5 18.30 -2.68 -15.67
CA ILE A 5 17.53 -3.87 -15.59
C ILE A 5 17.76 -4.58 -14.30
N LYS A 6 18.97 -4.57 -13.86
CA LYS A 6 19.30 -5.24 -12.64
C LYS A 6 18.63 -4.63 -11.45
N GLU A 7 18.48 -3.35 -11.48
CA GLU A 7 17.85 -2.71 -10.36
C GLU A 7 16.44 -3.17 -10.18
N LYS A 8 15.73 -3.35 -11.25
CA LYS A 8 14.39 -3.82 -11.13
C LYS A 8 14.31 -5.19 -10.54
N VAL A 9 15.20 -6.01 -10.94
CA VAL A 9 15.24 -7.34 -10.41
C VAL A 9 15.46 -7.32 -8.93
N GLN A 10 16.29 -6.45 -8.47
CA GLN A 10 16.55 -6.38 -7.06
C GLN A 10 15.33 -6.00 -6.27
N ARG A 11 14.55 -5.09 -6.79
CA ARG A 11 13.37 -4.71 -6.07
C ARG A 11 12.40 -5.85 -5.96
N LYS A 12 12.30 -6.65 -6.98
CA LYS A 12 11.42 -7.80 -6.90
C LYS A 12 11.89 -8.79 -5.89
N ALA A 13 13.17 -8.94 -5.78
CA ALA A 13 13.71 -9.85 -4.81
C ALA A 13 13.39 -9.43 -3.40
N LYS A 14 13.05 -8.19 -3.21
CA LYS A 14 12.73 -7.70 -1.88
C LYS A 14 11.24 -7.63 -1.61
N ALA A 15 10.48 -8.44 -2.27
CA ALA A 15 9.06 -8.47 -2.04
C ALA A 15 8.79 -8.72 -0.56
N PRO A 16 7.76 -8.10 -0.01
CA PRO A 16 7.46 -8.24 1.41
C PRO A 16 7.04 -9.65 1.74
N LYS A 17 7.21 -9.97 3.01
CA LYS A 17 6.78 -11.24 3.50
C LYS A 17 5.26 -11.34 3.34
N GLY A 18 4.80 -12.46 2.88
CA GLY A 18 3.38 -12.66 2.70
C GLY A 18 2.88 -12.35 1.30
N ALA A 19 3.73 -11.74 0.46
CA ALA A 19 3.30 -11.41 -0.89
C ALA A 19 2.87 -12.62 -1.68
N ALA A 20 3.57 -13.72 -1.51
CA ALA A 20 3.25 -14.94 -2.24
C ALA A 20 1.90 -15.50 -1.83
N GLU A 21 1.53 -15.33 -0.57
CA GLU A 21 0.28 -15.87 -0.08
C GLU A 21 -0.90 -15.05 -0.51
N ILE A 22 -0.69 -13.75 -0.67
CA ILE A 22 -1.77 -12.87 -1.06
C ILE A 22 -2.08 -13.00 -2.54
N GLY A 23 -1.07 -13.28 -3.34
CA GLY A 23 -1.26 -13.39 -4.76
C GLY A 23 -0.96 -12.09 -5.47
N PRO A 24 -1.37 -11.94 -6.73
CA PRO A 24 -1.04 -10.75 -7.49
C PRO A 24 -1.60 -9.49 -6.85
N TYR A 25 -0.82 -8.45 -6.86
CA TYR A 25 -1.23 -7.16 -6.34
C TYR A 25 -0.59 -6.06 -7.17
N ASP A 26 -1.09 -4.83 -7.03
CA ASP A 26 -0.58 -3.70 -7.78
C ASP A 26 0.67 -3.17 -7.10
N GLU A 27 1.82 -3.38 -7.72
CA GLU A 27 3.08 -2.99 -7.12
C GLU A 27 3.22 -1.47 -6.99
N GLU A 28 2.67 -0.73 -7.94
CA GLU A 28 2.73 0.71 -7.86
C GLU A 28 1.93 1.24 -6.69
N ILE A 29 0.77 0.69 -6.48
CA ILE A 29 -0.04 1.08 -5.33
C ILE A 29 0.69 0.72 -4.05
N PHE A 30 1.25 -0.48 -4.00
CA PHE A 30 1.95 -0.92 -2.82
C PHE A 30 3.09 0.05 -2.45
N GLU A 31 3.87 0.46 -3.44
CA GLU A 31 4.96 1.39 -3.18
C GLU A 31 4.45 2.75 -2.73
N ARG A 32 3.37 3.19 -3.32
CA ARG A 32 2.77 4.45 -2.92
C ARG A 32 2.28 4.40 -1.48
N LEU A 33 1.67 3.29 -1.11
CA LEU A 33 1.18 3.12 0.26
C LEU A 33 2.33 3.00 1.25
N ARG A 34 3.41 2.35 0.85
CA ARG A 34 4.58 2.27 1.73
C ARG A 34 5.15 3.64 2.00
N THR A 35 5.24 4.46 0.98
CA THR A 35 5.74 5.82 1.14
C THR A 35 4.84 6.62 2.06
N LEU A 36 3.54 6.49 1.85
CA LEU A 36 2.58 7.19 2.70
C LEU A 36 2.69 6.71 4.14
N ARG A 37 2.79 5.39 4.33
CA ARG A 37 2.92 4.83 5.66
C ARG A 37 4.15 5.38 6.38
N LYS A 38 5.27 5.45 5.65
CA LYS A 38 6.49 5.96 6.24
C LYS A 38 6.32 7.41 6.67
N SER A 39 5.70 8.19 5.81
CA SER A 39 5.47 9.59 6.11
C SER A 39 4.62 9.77 7.36
N LEU A 40 3.55 9.02 7.46
CA LEU A 40 2.66 9.11 8.61
C LEU A 40 3.34 8.62 9.88
N ALA A 41 4.12 7.57 9.77
CA ALA A 41 4.83 7.04 10.91
C ALA A 41 5.87 8.04 11.41
N ASP A 42 6.55 8.69 10.49
CA ASP A 42 7.54 9.70 10.86
C ASP A 42 6.87 10.87 11.57
N GLU A 43 5.73 11.29 11.09
CA GLU A 43 5.00 12.38 11.73
C GLU A 43 4.54 12.03 13.12
N ALA A 44 4.12 10.80 13.30
CA ALA A 44 3.64 10.34 14.60
C ALA A 44 4.77 9.86 15.48
N ASN A 45 5.97 9.77 14.94
CA ASN A 45 7.13 9.35 15.68
C ASN A 45 6.98 7.91 16.18
N VAL A 46 6.49 7.05 15.31
CA VAL A 46 6.29 5.63 15.63
C VAL A 46 6.87 4.78 14.53
N PRO A 47 7.11 3.49 14.78
CA PRO A 47 7.55 2.61 13.71
C PRO A 47 6.47 2.44 12.66
N PRO A 48 6.84 2.16 11.42
CA PRO A 48 5.84 2.05 10.34
C PRO A 48 4.77 1.01 10.59
N TYR A 49 5.09 -0.10 11.23
CA TYR A 49 4.11 -1.15 11.44
C TYR A 49 3.00 -0.74 12.40
N VAL A 50 3.22 0.34 13.15
CA VAL A 50 2.18 0.84 14.03
C VAL A 50 1.06 1.46 13.21
N VAL A 51 1.38 2.04 12.06
CA VAL A 51 0.36 2.57 11.16
C VAL A 51 -0.40 1.40 10.53
N PHE A 52 0.31 0.60 9.74
CA PHE A 52 -0.25 -0.63 9.15
C PHE A 52 0.90 -1.58 8.91
N GLY A 53 0.63 -2.88 9.04
CA GLY A 53 1.65 -3.87 8.72
C GLY A 53 1.77 -4.08 7.22
N ASP A 54 2.81 -4.77 6.81
CA ASP A 54 3.04 -5.05 5.40
C ASP A 54 1.89 -5.84 4.79
N ASN A 55 1.34 -6.78 5.55
CA ASN A 55 0.26 -7.59 5.05
C ASN A 55 -0.97 -6.75 4.71
N SER A 56 -1.27 -5.77 5.56
CA SER A 56 -2.40 -4.89 5.29
C SER A 56 -2.17 -4.08 4.03
N LEU A 57 -0.96 -3.58 3.82
CA LEU A 57 -0.66 -2.83 2.62
C LEU A 57 -0.75 -3.69 1.36
N LEU A 58 -0.31 -4.94 1.45
CA LEU A 58 -0.43 -5.85 0.34
C LEU A 58 -1.89 -6.10 -0.02
N LEU A 59 -2.72 -6.29 0.99
CA LEU A 59 -4.14 -6.49 0.74
C LEU A 59 -4.78 -5.24 0.14
N MET A 60 -4.37 -4.08 0.58
CA MET A 60 -4.86 -2.85 -0.01
C MET A 60 -4.46 -2.73 -1.47
N ALA A 61 -3.22 -3.11 -1.79
CA ALA A 61 -2.76 -3.04 -3.16
C ALA A 61 -3.44 -4.06 -4.06
N ARG A 62 -3.88 -5.17 -3.48
CA ARG A 62 -4.59 -6.19 -4.23
C ARG A 62 -6.06 -5.81 -4.43
N ASP A 63 -6.73 -5.40 -3.36
CA ASP A 63 -8.16 -5.18 -3.36
C ASP A 63 -8.56 -3.74 -3.69
N LYS A 64 -7.64 -2.81 -3.54
CA LYS A 64 -7.83 -1.41 -3.92
C LYS A 64 -9.09 -0.80 -3.31
N PRO A 65 -9.19 -0.82 -1.97
CA PRO A 65 -10.38 -0.26 -1.33
C PRO A 65 -10.41 1.27 -1.47
N THR A 66 -11.54 1.79 -1.91
CA THR A 66 -11.71 3.23 -2.03
C THR A 66 -12.89 3.72 -1.22
N GLU A 67 -13.59 2.83 -0.54
CA GLU A 67 -14.70 3.19 0.30
C GLU A 67 -14.50 2.61 1.69
N VAL A 68 -15.20 3.18 2.65
CA VAL A 68 -15.03 2.81 4.05
C VAL A 68 -15.26 1.31 4.28
N ASP A 69 -16.34 0.79 3.73
CA ASP A 69 -16.65 -0.62 3.92
C ASP A 69 -15.57 -1.51 3.37
N GLU A 70 -15.07 -1.17 2.20
CA GLU A 70 -14.03 -1.96 1.57
C GLU A 70 -12.73 -1.88 2.37
N PHE A 71 -12.45 -0.69 2.88
CA PHE A 71 -11.22 -0.49 3.63
C PHE A 71 -11.26 -1.25 4.96
N LEU A 72 -12.41 -1.26 5.62
CA LEU A 72 -12.56 -1.98 6.87
C LEU A 72 -12.48 -3.48 6.69
N ALA A 73 -12.74 -3.97 5.49
CA ALA A 73 -12.64 -5.40 5.22
C ALA A 73 -11.19 -5.88 5.14
N ILE A 74 -10.26 -4.97 5.02
CA ILE A 74 -8.85 -5.32 4.96
C ILE A 74 -8.38 -5.80 6.33
N SER A 75 -7.72 -6.94 6.34
CA SER A 75 -7.19 -7.49 7.58
C SER A 75 -6.18 -6.52 8.19
N GLY A 76 -6.30 -6.29 9.46
CA GLY A 76 -5.42 -5.36 10.16
C GLY A 76 -5.93 -3.95 10.23
N VAL A 77 -7.07 -3.65 9.59
CA VAL A 77 -7.66 -2.33 9.65
C VAL A 77 -8.80 -2.36 10.63
N GLY A 78 -8.66 -1.63 11.72
CA GLY A 78 -9.74 -1.50 12.68
C GLY A 78 -10.33 -0.12 12.59
N GLN A 79 -11.40 0.09 13.33
CA GLN A 79 -12.09 1.37 13.32
C GLN A 79 -11.15 2.52 13.69
N ALA A 80 -10.31 2.32 14.69
CA ALA A 80 -9.40 3.38 15.12
C ALA A 80 -8.42 3.76 14.02
N LYS A 81 -7.89 2.78 13.30
CA LYS A 81 -6.95 3.08 12.24
C LYS A 81 -7.65 3.69 11.04
N LEU A 82 -8.88 3.27 10.78
CA LEU A 82 -9.67 3.89 9.74
C LEU A 82 -9.84 5.38 10.02
N GLU A 83 -10.18 5.73 11.24
CA GLU A 83 -10.40 7.12 11.60
C GLU A 83 -9.13 7.94 11.54
N ARG A 84 -8.02 7.33 11.89
CA ARG A 84 -6.74 8.03 11.90
C ARG A 84 -6.11 8.18 10.53
N TYR A 85 -6.09 7.10 9.76
CA TYR A 85 -5.32 7.05 8.54
C TYR A 85 -6.13 6.71 7.31
N GLY A 86 -7.37 6.24 7.48
CA GLY A 86 -8.14 5.71 6.37
C GLY A 86 -8.30 6.66 5.21
N ASP A 87 -8.61 7.92 5.51
CA ASP A 87 -8.85 8.89 4.45
C ASP A 87 -7.64 9.04 3.54
N GLU A 88 -6.46 9.10 4.14
CA GLU A 88 -5.25 9.30 3.35
C GLU A 88 -4.93 8.10 2.50
N PHE A 89 -5.12 6.91 3.05
CA PHE A 89 -4.82 5.71 2.28
C PHE A 89 -5.87 5.49 1.18
N MET A 90 -7.14 5.67 1.49
CA MET A 90 -8.16 5.53 0.47
C MET A 90 -8.00 6.57 -0.63
N ASN A 91 -7.61 7.77 -0.26
CA ASN A 91 -7.39 8.84 -1.21
C ASN A 91 -6.21 8.52 -2.13
N ALA A 92 -5.15 7.97 -1.58
CA ALA A 92 -3.99 7.60 -2.37
C ALA A 92 -4.35 6.52 -3.40
N ILE A 93 -5.14 5.55 -2.97
CA ILE A 93 -5.57 4.48 -3.88
C ILE A 93 -6.46 5.05 -4.97
N ALA A 94 -7.41 5.89 -4.60
CA ALA A 94 -8.33 6.47 -5.57
C ALA A 94 -7.59 7.34 -6.59
N LEU A 95 -6.60 8.10 -6.14
CA LEU A 95 -5.82 8.92 -7.05
C LEU A 95 -5.04 8.08 -8.04
N HIS A 96 -4.48 6.98 -7.56
CA HIS A 96 -3.73 6.10 -8.43
C HIS A 96 -4.63 5.48 -9.47
N GLU A 97 -5.82 5.03 -9.06
CA GLU A 97 -6.76 4.42 -9.98
C GLU A 97 -7.23 5.42 -11.03
N ALA A 98 -7.45 6.65 -10.60
CA ALA A 98 -7.88 7.69 -11.53
C ALA A 98 -6.81 7.99 -12.56
N LYS A 99 -5.55 8.03 -12.14
CA LYS A 99 -4.46 8.28 -13.07
C LYS A 99 -4.31 7.13 -14.07
N THR A 100 -4.44 5.92 -13.58
CA THR A 100 -4.33 4.76 -14.46
C THR A 100 -5.46 4.75 -15.47
N ALA A 101 -6.66 5.04 -15.02
CA ALA A 101 -7.81 5.07 -15.92
C ALA A 101 -7.66 6.17 -16.96
N SER A 102 -7.14 7.31 -16.57
CA SER A 102 -6.94 8.40 -17.51
C SER A 102 -5.97 8.05 -18.61
N ARG A 103 -4.97 7.27 -18.26
CA ARG A 103 -3.97 6.92 -19.25
C ARG A 103 -4.44 5.89 -20.23
N SER A 104 -5.45 5.15 -19.89
CA SER A 104 -5.98 4.16 -20.81
C SER A 104 -6.72 4.83 -21.94
#